data_093fd7aaa0d7fd2a4d610735d5747901
#
_entry.id   093fd7aaa0d7fd2a4d610735d5747901
#
_cell.length_a   1.000
_cell.length_b   1.000
_cell.length_c   1.000
_cell.angle_alpha   90.00
_cell.angle_beta   90.00
_cell.angle_gamma   90.00
#
_symmetry.space_group_name_H-M   'P 1'
#
loop_
_entity.id
_entity.type
_entity.pdbx_description
1 polymer ?
#
loop_
_entity_poly.entity_id
_entity_poly.type
_entity_poly.pdbx_seq_one_letter_code
_entity_poly.pdbx_strand_id
1 'polypeptide(L)'
;MTTFNYTNILTQAVDELSESQSYKGLFHQHKDGDPLPSAKSLYKIVELARAIIFPGYFGNSTVNSHTINYHIGVNVETLFGLLTEQILAGLCFGQENSKNATDDNEPCRETASLLAARFISKLPELRRILATDVEAAYYGDPAATCFGEIISCYPAIRAISNYRIAHELLILGVPLIPRFITEMAHSETGIDIHPGAQIGHHFTIDHGTGVVIGATSIIGNNVKLYQAVSYTHLRAHETELHL
;
A
#
# COMPACT_ATOMS: atom_id res chain seq x y z
N MET A 1 -13.22 15.73 52.21
CA MET A 1 -13.12 15.37 50.78
C MET A 1 -11.70 15.70 50.34
N THR A 2 -10.86 14.69 50.14
CA THR A 2 -9.47 14.85 49.67
C THR A 2 -9.54 15.20 48.20
N THR A 3 -9.29 16.46 47.86
CA THR A 3 -9.16 16.90 46.50
C THR A 3 -7.95 16.17 45.88
N PHE A 4 -8.17 15.20 45.03
CA PHE A 4 -7.09 14.51 44.32
C PHE A 4 -6.35 15.55 43.47
N ASN A 5 -5.06 15.74 43.73
CA ASN A 5 -4.23 16.68 42.99
C ASN A 5 -3.72 16.02 41.72
N TYR A 6 -4.58 15.95 40.70
CA TYR A 6 -4.21 15.38 39.38
C TYR A 6 -3.06 16.15 38.72
N THR A 7 -2.90 17.45 39.06
CA THR A 7 -1.85 18.31 38.47
C THR A 7 -0.45 17.76 38.75
N ASN A 8 -0.16 17.35 39.96
CA ASN A 8 1.16 16.80 40.31
C ASN A 8 1.45 15.49 39.54
N ILE A 9 0.45 14.60 39.41
CA ILE A 9 0.59 13.36 38.66
C ILE A 9 0.89 13.65 37.18
N LEU A 10 0.16 14.58 36.57
CA LEU A 10 0.37 14.95 35.17
C LEU A 10 1.71 15.64 34.96
N THR A 11 2.13 16.53 35.88
CA THR A 11 3.43 17.20 35.80
C THR A 11 4.57 16.17 35.89
N GLN A 12 4.52 15.27 36.84
CA GLN A 12 5.52 14.21 36.97
C GLN A 12 5.59 13.33 35.70
N ALA A 13 4.44 12.96 35.13
CA ALA A 13 4.41 12.18 33.89
C ALA A 13 5.01 12.96 32.70
N VAL A 14 4.76 14.26 32.60
CA VAL A 14 5.38 15.13 31.58
C VAL A 14 6.89 15.21 31.76
N ASP A 15 7.35 15.41 33.00
CA ASP A 15 8.79 15.49 33.32
C ASP A 15 9.49 14.18 32.91
N GLU A 16 8.96 13.03 33.33
CA GLU A 16 9.52 11.71 33.01
C GLU A 16 9.50 11.42 31.50
N LEU A 17 8.42 11.75 30.79
CA LEU A 17 8.30 11.56 29.34
C LEU A 17 9.20 12.54 28.54
N SER A 18 9.55 13.68 29.13
CA SER A 18 10.39 14.71 28.48
C SER A 18 11.89 14.47 28.73
N GLU A 19 12.27 13.50 29.56
CA GLU A 19 13.67 13.14 29.75
C GLU A 19 14.25 12.57 28.45
N SER A 20 15.40 13.13 28.01
CA SER A 20 16.04 12.76 26.74
C SER A 20 16.35 11.27 26.60
N GLN A 21 16.56 10.57 27.71
CA GLN A 21 16.81 9.14 27.73
C GLN A 21 15.52 8.32 27.53
N SER A 22 14.36 8.84 27.92
CA SER A 22 13.07 8.13 27.82
C SER A 22 12.61 7.95 26.36
N TYR A 23 12.94 8.89 25.47
CA TYR A 23 12.57 8.84 24.07
C TYR A 23 13.74 8.60 23.10
N LYS A 24 14.94 8.25 23.62
CA LYS A 24 16.11 7.98 22.79
C LYS A 24 15.87 6.88 21.78
N GLY A 25 15.97 7.22 20.48
CA GLY A 25 15.69 6.31 19.37
C GLY A 25 14.20 6.18 19.00
N LEU A 26 13.31 6.82 19.77
CA LEU A 26 11.87 6.88 19.49
C LEU A 26 11.42 8.26 19.00
N PHE A 27 12.30 9.25 19.09
CA PHE A 27 12.03 10.61 18.69
C PHE A 27 12.41 10.84 17.22
N HIS A 28 11.48 11.37 16.45
CA HIS A 28 11.73 11.85 15.09
C HIS A 28 11.73 13.38 15.11
N GLN A 29 12.87 13.97 14.79
CA GLN A 29 13.00 15.41 14.69
C GLN A 29 12.69 15.84 13.26
N HIS A 30 11.61 16.60 13.08
CA HIS A 30 11.33 17.24 11.81
C HIS A 30 12.40 18.31 11.52
N LYS A 31 13.00 18.29 10.35
CA LYS A 31 13.61 19.50 9.79
C LYS A 31 12.48 20.47 9.42
N ASP A 32 12.74 21.77 9.53
CA ASP A 32 11.74 22.82 9.36
C ASP A 32 10.86 22.64 8.11
N GLY A 33 9.62 22.21 8.33
CA GLY A 33 8.59 22.13 7.29
C GLY A 33 8.53 20.81 6.51
N ASP A 34 9.37 19.80 6.79
CA ASP A 34 9.34 18.53 6.09
C ASP A 34 8.10 17.71 6.47
N PRO A 35 7.27 17.31 5.49
CA PRO A 35 6.06 16.55 5.78
C PRO A 35 6.40 15.09 6.13
N LEU A 36 5.64 14.50 7.05
CA LEU A 36 5.60 13.05 7.22
C LEU A 36 4.54 12.42 6.31
N PRO A 37 4.75 11.16 5.87
CA PRO A 37 3.72 10.41 5.16
C PRO A 37 2.42 10.32 5.98
N SER A 38 1.30 10.63 5.35
CA SER A 38 -0.03 10.63 5.97
C SER A 38 -0.80 9.37 5.60
N ALA A 39 -1.13 8.53 6.58
CA ALA A 39 -1.95 7.33 6.37
C ALA A 39 -3.30 7.66 5.69
N LYS A 40 -3.93 8.79 6.07
CA LYS A 40 -5.19 9.25 5.45
C LYS A 40 -5.02 9.59 3.97
N SER A 41 -3.92 10.26 3.61
CA SER A 41 -3.63 10.59 2.21
C SER A 41 -3.28 9.35 1.40
N LEU A 42 -2.53 8.42 1.98
CA LEU A 42 -2.20 7.13 1.35
C LEU A 42 -3.44 6.29 1.10
N TYR A 43 -4.39 6.26 2.06
CA TYR A 43 -5.69 5.61 1.85
C TYR A 43 -6.40 6.18 0.61
N LYS A 44 -6.47 7.51 0.50
CA LYS A 44 -7.10 8.18 -0.65
C LYS A 44 -6.36 7.89 -1.96
N ILE A 45 -5.03 7.82 -1.95
CA ILE A 45 -4.21 7.45 -3.11
C ILE A 45 -4.57 6.05 -3.61
N VAL A 46 -4.65 5.07 -2.71
CA VAL A 46 -5.04 3.69 -3.06
C VAL A 46 -6.46 3.64 -3.64
N GLU A 47 -7.41 4.34 -3.03
CA GLU A 47 -8.79 4.39 -3.53
C GLU A 47 -8.88 5.04 -4.92
N LEU A 48 -8.13 6.13 -5.17
CA LEU A 48 -8.07 6.75 -6.50
C LEU A 48 -7.42 5.82 -7.53
N ALA A 49 -6.32 5.17 -7.18
CA ALA A 49 -5.67 4.19 -8.05
C ALA A 49 -6.64 3.04 -8.41
N ARG A 50 -7.37 2.51 -7.43
CA ARG A 50 -8.39 1.47 -7.68
C ARG A 50 -9.56 1.98 -8.52
N ALA A 51 -10.01 3.22 -8.31
CA ALA A 51 -11.06 3.83 -9.14
C ALA A 51 -10.62 4.05 -10.59
N ILE A 52 -9.32 4.31 -10.83
CA ILE A 52 -8.76 4.38 -12.17
C ILE A 52 -8.64 2.97 -12.77
N ILE A 53 -8.16 2.00 -12.01
CA ILE A 53 -7.94 0.62 -12.47
C ILE A 53 -9.27 -0.07 -12.77
N PHE A 54 -10.27 0.07 -11.92
CA PHE A 54 -11.61 -0.52 -12.00
C PHE A 54 -12.68 0.58 -12.10
N PRO A 55 -12.81 1.26 -13.24
CA PRO A 55 -13.73 2.40 -13.38
C PRO A 55 -15.19 1.97 -13.18
N GLY A 56 -15.92 2.75 -12.37
CA GLY A 56 -17.31 2.51 -12.03
C GLY A 56 -17.56 1.60 -10.82
N TYR A 57 -16.55 0.89 -10.32
CA TYR A 57 -16.68 0.06 -9.11
C TYR A 57 -16.39 0.84 -7.82
N PHE A 58 -15.58 1.89 -7.91
CA PHE A 58 -15.16 2.70 -6.76
C PHE A 58 -15.45 4.18 -7.00
N GLY A 59 -15.76 4.91 -5.92
CA GLY A 59 -16.12 6.32 -5.98
C GLY A 59 -17.63 6.56 -6.06
N ASN A 60 -18.01 7.84 -6.05
CA ASN A 60 -19.42 8.29 -5.94
C ASN A 60 -20.04 8.73 -7.27
N SER A 61 -19.43 8.45 -8.41
CA SER A 61 -19.88 8.97 -9.70
C SER A 61 -20.44 7.89 -10.60
N THR A 62 -21.48 8.23 -11.33
CA THR A 62 -22.00 7.40 -12.42
C THR A 62 -21.07 7.50 -13.61
N VAL A 63 -20.26 6.47 -13.83
CA VAL A 63 -19.36 6.36 -14.99
C VAL A 63 -20.09 5.63 -16.11
N ASN A 64 -20.03 6.20 -17.32
CA ASN A 64 -20.54 5.57 -18.55
C ASN A 64 -19.53 5.75 -19.69
N SER A 65 -19.78 5.13 -20.84
CA SER A 65 -18.88 5.16 -22.00
C SER A 65 -18.53 6.56 -22.50
N HIS A 66 -19.37 7.57 -22.28
CA HIS A 66 -19.14 8.95 -22.71
C HIS A 66 -18.35 9.77 -21.67
N THR A 67 -18.47 9.42 -20.39
CA THR A 67 -17.87 10.18 -19.28
C THR A 67 -16.59 9.56 -18.73
N ILE A 68 -16.27 8.31 -19.06
CA ILE A 68 -15.14 7.55 -18.50
C ILE A 68 -13.80 8.29 -18.67
N ASN A 69 -13.53 8.94 -19.81
CA ASN A 69 -12.29 9.67 -20.06
C ASN A 69 -12.13 10.84 -19.07
N TYR A 70 -13.21 11.58 -18.82
CA TYR A 70 -13.21 12.71 -17.88
C TYR A 70 -12.96 12.22 -16.44
N HIS A 71 -13.62 11.13 -16.04
CA HIS A 71 -13.45 10.55 -14.71
C HIS A 71 -12.02 10.05 -14.49
N ILE A 72 -11.47 9.35 -15.47
CA ILE A 72 -10.07 8.90 -15.39
C ILE A 72 -9.13 10.11 -15.34
N GLY A 73 -9.34 11.14 -16.20
CA GLY A 73 -8.50 12.34 -16.22
C GLY A 73 -8.47 13.09 -14.89
N VAL A 74 -9.63 13.35 -14.28
CA VAL A 74 -9.74 14.02 -12.98
C VAL A 74 -9.09 13.19 -11.87
N ASN A 75 -9.31 11.88 -11.87
CA ASN A 75 -8.71 11.00 -10.87
C ASN A 75 -7.19 10.91 -11.02
N VAL A 76 -6.66 10.87 -12.25
CA VAL A 76 -5.22 10.87 -12.54
C VAL A 76 -4.57 12.16 -12.05
N GLU A 77 -5.17 13.32 -12.34
CA GLU A 77 -4.65 14.62 -11.87
C GLU A 77 -4.64 14.71 -10.35
N THR A 78 -5.74 14.30 -9.71
CA THR A 78 -5.84 14.27 -8.24
C THR A 78 -4.83 13.30 -7.63
N LEU A 79 -4.69 12.11 -8.22
CA LEU A 79 -3.72 11.10 -7.79
C LEU A 79 -2.29 11.63 -7.93
N PHE A 80 -1.96 12.29 -9.04
CA PHE A 80 -0.63 12.87 -9.26
C PHE A 80 -0.25 13.86 -8.16
N GLY A 81 -1.14 14.81 -7.83
CA GLY A 81 -0.87 15.79 -6.78
C GLY A 81 -0.67 15.15 -5.41
N LEU A 82 -1.59 14.27 -4.99
CA LEU A 82 -1.49 13.59 -3.70
C LEU A 82 -0.26 12.68 -3.61
N LEU A 83 0.03 11.94 -4.67
CA LEU A 83 1.16 11.02 -4.70
C LEU A 83 2.49 11.76 -4.66
N THR A 84 2.62 12.89 -5.38
CA THR A 84 3.80 13.76 -5.33
C THR A 84 4.09 14.21 -3.90
N GLU A 85 3.09 14.69 -3.16
CA GLU A 85 3.26 15.12 -1.77
C GLU A 85 3.70 13.96 -0.87
N GLN A 86 3.09 12.78 -1.03
CA GLN A 86 3.43 11.65 -0.18
C GLN A 86 4.79 11.04 -0.54
N ILE A 87 5.17 11.01 -1.81
CA ILE A 87 6.51 10.57 -2.22
C ILE A 87 7.57 11.54 -1.67
N LEU A 88 7.33 12.86 -1.75
CA LEU A 88 8.24 13.84 -1.14
C LEU A 88 8.42 13.57 0.35
N ALA A 89 7.33 13.39 1.08
CA ALA A 89 7.36 13.06 2.51
C ALA A 89 8.13 11.75 2.79
N GLY A 90 7.96 10.73 1.95
CA GLY A 90 8.69 9.47 2.07
C GLY A 90 10.18 9.62 1.81
N LEU A 91 10.57 10.44 0.82
CA LEU A 91 11.97 10.72 0.50
C LEU A 91 12.66 11.48 1.65
N CYS A 92 12.02 12.52 2.21
CA CYS A 92 12.53 13.25 3.38
C CYS A 92 12.75 12.29 4.55
N PHE A 93 11.75 11.48 4.90
CA PHE A 93 11.87 10.47 5.95
C PHE A 93 12.99 9.45 5.67
N GLY A 94 13.17 9.04 4.43
CA GLY A 94 14.22 8.09 4.02
C GLY A 94 15.63 8.65 4.20
N GLN A 95 15.84 9.93 3.91
CA GLN A 95 17.15 10.59 4.08
C GLN A 95 17.54 10.73 5.55
N GLU A 96 16.66 11.16 6.41
CA GLU A 96 16.93 11.33 7.84
C GLU A 96 17.38 10.02 8.52
N ASN A 97 16.89 8.89 8.02
CA ASN A 97 17.23 7.55 8.51
C ASN A 97 18.43 6.92 7.80
N SER A 98 19.03 7.58 6.81
CA SER A 98 20.21 7.08 6.08
C SER A 98 21.50 7.49 6.79
N LYS A 99 22.34 6.50 7.12
CA LYS A 99 23.68 6.75 7.70
C LYS A 99 24.64 7.51 6.76
N ASN A 100 24.29 7.67 5.50
CA ASN A 100 25.10 8.28 4.43
C ASN A 100 24.41 9.53 3.85
N ALA A 101 23.48 10.15 4.55
CA ALA A 101 22.84 11.39 4.10
C ALA A 101 23.92 12.49 4.02
N THR A 102 24.28 12.89 2.80
CA THR A 102 25.07 14.08 2.54
C THR A 102 24.09 15.23 2.26
N ASP A 103 24.39 16.41 2.77
CA ASP A 103 23.56 17.63 2.60
C ASP A 103 23.31 18.01 1.12
N ASP A 104 24.05 17.43 0.18
CA ASP A 104 23.99 17.75 -1.26
C ASP A 104 22.81 17.09 -2.01
N ASN A 105 22.05 16.18 -1.39
CA ASN A 105 20.93 15.44 -2.02
C ASN A 105 19.60 15.68 -1.30
N GLU A 106 19.22 16.92 -1.11
CA GLU A 106 17.91 17.26 -0.54
C GLU A 106 16.78 16.77 -1.47
N PRO A 107 15.77 16.02 -0.96
CA PRO A 107 14.65 15.57 -1.78
C PRO A 107 13.93 16.74 -2.37
N CYS A 108 13.87 16.82 -3.68
CA CYS A 108 13.17 17.90 -4.35
C CYS A 108 11.79 17.44 -4.84
N ARG A 109 10.87 18.38 -4.88
CA ARG A 109 9.52 18.18 -5.42
C ARG A 109 9.55 17.68 -6.87
N GLU A 110 10.55 18.05 -7.64
CA GLU A 110 10.72 17.62 -9.03
C GLU A 110 10.97 16.11 -9.12
N THR A 111 11.85 15.57 -8.26
CA THR A 111 12.09 14.12 -8.16
C THR A 111 10.81 13.39 -7.75
N ALA A 112 10.09 13.89 -6.74
CA ALA A 112 8.83 13.30 -6.31
C ALA A 112 7.77 13.31 -7.41
N SER A 113 7.66 14.41 -8.16
CA SER A 113 6.74 14.55 -9.31
C SER A 113 7.08 13.58 -10.44
N LEU A 114 8.37 13.39 -10.73
CA LEU A 114 8.83 12.42 -11.72
C LEU A 114 8.48 10.98 -11.33
N LEU A 115 8.68 10.61 -10.06
CA LEU A 115 8.32 9.28 -9.55
C LEU A 115 6.82 9.06 -9.58
N ALA A 116 6.02 10.06 -9.21
CA ALA A 116 4.56 10.02 -9.31
C ALA A 116 4.09 9.83 -10.76
N ALA A 117 4.66 10.57 -11.70
CA ALA A 117 4.34 10.43 -13.13
C ALA A 117 4.72 9.05 -13.67
N ARG A 118 5.89 8.52 -13.28
CA ARG A 118 6.33 7.16 -13.63
C ARG A 118 5.38 6.10 -13.09
N PHE A 119 4.95 6.22 -11.83
CA PHE A 119 3.96 5.31 -11.26
C PHE A 119 2.64 5.37 -12.05
N ILE A 120 2.12 6.56 -12.34
CA ILE A 120 0.88 6.73 -13.11
C ILE A 120 0.99 6.08 -14.49
N SER A 121 2.15 6.17 -15.13
CA SER A 121 2.39 5.52 -16.42
C SER A 121 2.30 3.99 -16.36
N LYS A 122 2.42 3.39 -15.17
CA LYS A 122 2.26 1.95 -14.93
C LYS A 122 0.81 1.50 -14.70
N LEU A 123 -0.13 2.42 -14.43
CA LEU A 123 -1.53 2.05 -14.17
C LEU A 123 -2.19 1.23 -15.30
N PRO A 124 -1.94 1.46 -16.59
CA PRO A 124 -2.48 0.61 -17.65
C PRO A 124 -1.99 -0.84 -17.59
N GLU A 125 -0.74 -1.05 -17.19
CA GLU A 125 -0.16 -2.39 -16.98
C GLU A 125 -0.74 -3.05 -15.74
N LEU A 126 -0.81 -2.32 -14.62
CA LEU A 126 -1.43 -2.78 -13.39
C LEU A 126 -2.90 -3.20 -13.60
N ARG A 127 -3.66 -2.46 -14.42
CA ARG A 127 -5.02 -2.85 -14.78
C ARG A 127 -5.04 -4.19 -15.50
N ARG A 128 -4.13 -4.42 -16.46
CA ARG A 128 -4.07 -5.70 -17.18
C ARG A 128 -3.73 -6.88 -16.27
N ILE A 129 -2.77 -6.69 -15.37
CA ILE A 129 -2.39 -7.74 -14.42
C ILE A 129 -3.55 -8.02 -13.44
N LEU A 130 -4.14 -6.99 -12.85
CA LEU A 130 -5.26 -7.15 -11.93
C LEU A 130 -6.51 -7.74 -12.58
N ALA A 131 -6.72 -7.50 -13.88
CA ALA A 131 -7.78 -8.19 -14.62
C ALA A 131 -7.57 -9.71 -14.63
N THR A 132 -6.32 -10.18 -14.81
CA THR A 132 -6.01 -11.61 -14.74
C THR A 132 -6.19 -12.20 -13.33
N ASP A 133 -5.93 -11.42 -12.28
CA ASP A 133 -6.15 -11.86 -10.90
C ASP A 133 -7.65 -11.96 -10.57
N VAL A 134 -8.46 -11.04 -11.11
CA VAL A 134 -9.93 -11.11 -11.03
C VAL A 134 -10.47 -12.33 -11.78
N GLU A 135 -9.94 -12.64 -12.97
CA GLU A 135 -10.28 -13.84 -13.73
C GLU A 135 -9.93 -15.11 -12.94
N ALA A 136 -8.74 -15.18 -12.35
CA ALA A 136 -8.32 -16.31 -11.54
C ALA A 136 -9.23 -16.54 -10.33
N ALA A 137 -9.65 -15.45 -9.66
CA ALA A 137 -10.60 -15.53 -8.55
C ALA A 137 -11.98 -16.03 -9.02
N TYR A 138 -12.48 -15.51 -10.15
CA TYR A 138 -13.77 -15.88 -10.69
C TYR A 138 -13.84 -17.37 -11.11
N TYR A 139 -12.84 -17.83 -11.86
CA TYR A 139 -12.80 -19.23 -12.28
C TYR A 139 -12.39 -20.19 -11.18
N GLY A 140 -11.71 -19.69 -10.17
CA GLY A 140 -11.26 -20.47 -9.02
C GLY A 140 -12.31 -20.67 -7.93
N ASP A 141 -13.40 -19.91 -7.92
CA ASP A 141 -14.47 -19.98 -6.92
C ASP A 141 -15.80 -20.33 -7.59
N PRO A 142 -16.33 -21.58 -7.41
CA PRO A 142 -17.63 -21.96 -7.95
C PRO A 142 -18.82 -21.13 -7.45
N ALA A 143 -18.67 -20.42 -6.31
CA ALA A 143 -19.72 -19.57 -5.74
C ALA A 143 -19.73 -18.17 -6.37
N ALA A 144 -18.69 -17.76 -7.09
CA ALA A 144 -18.61 -16.45 -7.70
C ALA A 144 -19.62 -16.27 -8.83
N THR A 145 -20.41 -15.21 -8.79
CA THR A 145 -21.49 -14.98 -9.77
C THR A 145 -21.07 -14.07 -10.92
N CYS A 146 -20.17 -13.13 -10.68
CA CYS A 146 -19.65 -12.23 -11.71
C CYS A 146 -18.35 -11.53 -11.29
N PHE A 147 -17.63 -10.92 -12.25
CA PHE A 147 -16.42 -10.14 -11.98
C PHE A 147 -16.68 -8.95 -11.04
N GLY A 148 -17.87 -8.36 -11.11
CA GLY A 148 -18.26 -7.24 -10.25
C GLY A 148 -18.28 -7.61 -8.76
N GLU A 149 -18.76 -8.79 -8.43
CA GLU A 149 -18.72 -9.35 -7.08
C GLU A 149 -17.28 -9.52 -6.60
N ILE A 150 -16.43 -10.13 -7.42
CA ILE A 150 -15.00 -10.32 -7.11
C ILE A 150 -14.31 -8.99 -6.82
N ILE A 151 -14.49 -8.00 -7.69
CA ILE A 151 -13.84 -6.67 -7.55
C ILE A 151 -14.34 -5.94 -6.29
N SER A 152 -15.63 -6.04 -5.99
CA SER A 152 -16.27 -5.24 -4.93
C SER A 152 -16.19 -5.88 -3.56
N CYS A 153 -16.23 -7.21 -3.47
CA CYS A 153 -16.49 -7.93 -2.21
C CYS A 153 -15.30 -8.78 -1.73
N TYR A 154 -14.42 -9.25 -2.63
CA TYR A 154 -13.38 -10.20 -2.23
C TYR A 154 -12.19 -9.51 -1.54
N PRO A 155 -11.91 -9.86 -0.26
CA PRO A 155 -10.78 -9.27 0.48
C PRO A 155 -9.44 -9.54 -0.21
N ALA A 156 -9.29 -10.68 -0.88
CA ALA A 156 -8.09 -11.01 -1.62
C ALA A 156 -7.78 -9.99 -2.73
N ILE A 157 -8.79 -9.54 -3.49
CA ILE A 157 -8.59 -8.52 -4.53
C ILE A 157 -8.21 -7.17 -3.91
N ARG A 158 -8.70 -6.85 -2.71
CA ARG A 158 -8.24 -5.68 -1.95
C ARG A 158 -6.75 -5.79 -1.63
N ALA A 159 -6.33 -6.93 -1.06
CA ALA A 159 -4.94 -7.18 -0.67
C ALA A 159 -3.99 -7.21 -1.89
N ILE A 160 -4.37 -7.91 -2.96
CA ILE A 160 -3.59 -8.02 -4.19
C ILE A 160 -3.48 -6.65 -4.89
N SER A 161 -4.56 -5.87 -4.95
CA SER A 161 -4.52 -4.51 -5.54
C SER A 161 -3.55 -3.60 -4.79
N ASN A 162 -3.61 -3.58 -3.45
CA ASN A 162 -2.69 -2.81 -2.63
C ASN A 162 -1.24 -3.28 -2.81
N TYR A 163 -1.02 -4.60 -2.82
CA TYR A 163 0.31 -5.17 -3.06
C TYR A 163 0.88 -4.73 -4.41
N ARG A 164 0.14 -4.85 -5.50
CA ARG A 164 0.64 -4.48 -6.83
C ARG A 164 0.94 -2.99 -6.94
N ILE A 165 0.11 -2.11 -6.35
CA ILE A 165 0.36 -0.67 -6.25
C ILE A 165 1.66 -0.41 -5.44
N ALA A 166 1.79 -1.05 -4.30
CA ALA A 166 2.94 -0.91 -3.42
C ALA A 166 4.23 -1.46 -4.05
N HIS A 167 4.16 -2.56 -4.77
CA HIS A 167 5.28 -3.19 -5.47
C HIS A 167 5.86 -2.25 -6.53
N GLU A 168 5.04 -1.62 -7.37
CA GLU A 168 5.50 -0.64 -8.37
C GLU A 168 6.18 0.57 -7.72
N LEU A 169 5.63 1.08 -6.61
CA LEU A 169 6.26 2.17 -5.86
C LEU A 169 7.61 1.75 -5.24
N LEU A 170 7.71 0.50 -4.77
CA LEU A 170 8.97 -0.05 -4.26
C LEU A 170 10.03 -0.16 -5.37
N ILE A 171 9.67 -0.66 -6.55
CA ILE A 171 10.56 -0.74 -7.73
C ILE A 171 11.05 0.64 -8.15
N LEU A 172 10.22 1.67 -8.02
CA LEU A 172 10.60 3.06 -8.28
C LEU A 172 11.50 3.65 -7.19
N GLY A 173 11.80 2.91 -6.13
CA GLY A 173 12.69 3.35 -5.05
C GLY A 173 12.01 4.29 -4.04
N VAL A 174 10.68 4.33 -3.99
CA VAL A 174 9.94 5.14 -3.01
C VAL A 174 10.07 4.49 -1.62
N PRO A 175 10.66 5.17 -0.63
CA PRO A 175 10.82 4.59 0.71
C PRO A 175 9.52 4.65 1.51
N LEU A 176 9.35 3.74 2.47
CA LEU A 176 8.31 3.68 3.49
C LEU A 176 6.88 3.51 2.96
N ILE A 177 6.44 4.31 1.99
CA ILE A 177 5.08 4.32 1.43
C ILE A 177 4.60 2.94 0.97
N PRO A 178 5.41 2.11 0.26
CA PRO A 178 4.98 0.76 -0.11
C PRO A 178 4.55 -0.09 1.08
N ARG A 179 5.28 -0.02 2.20
CA ARG A 179 4.91 -0.75 3.43
C ARG A 179 3.62 -0.23 4.03
N PHE A 180 3.42 1.09 4.10
CA PHE A 180 2.14 1.65 4.56
C PHE A 180 0.95 1.10 3.76
N ILE A 181 1.07 1.05 2.44
CA ILE A 181 0.00 0.58 1.56
C ILE A 181 -0.32 -0.91 1.80
N THR A 182 0.69 -1.76 1.97
CA THR A 182 0.45 -3.18 2.25
C THR A 182 -0.09 -3.42 3.66
N GLU A 183 0.39 -2.67 4.67
CA GLU A 183 -0.14 -2.77 6.04
C GLU A 183 -1.60 -2.31 6.14
N MET A 184 -2.03 -1.35 5.33
CA MET A 184 -3.45 -0.98 5.24
C MET A 184 -4.30 -2.18 4.81
N ALA A 185 -3.88 -2.90 3.77
CA ALA A 185 -4.58 -4.09 3.29
C ALA A 185 -4.54 -5.23 4.32
N HIS A 186 -3.39 -5.44 4.96
CA HIS A 186 -3.24 -6.43 6.04
C HIS A 186 -4.23 -6.15 7.18
N SER A 187 -4.32 -4.91 7.62
CA SER A 187 -5.25 -4.50 8.69
C SER A 187 -6.73 -4.71 8.32
N GLU A 188 -7.08 -4.53 7.02
CA GLU A 188 -8.46 -4.67 6.55
C GLU A 188 -8.85 -6.12 6.25
N THR A 189 -7.91 -6.94 5.80
CA THR A 189 -8.20 -8.27 5.21
C THR A 189 -7.62 -9.44 5.97
N GLY A 190 -6.65 -9.20 6.86
CA GLY A 190 -5.86 -10.26 7.49
C GLY A 190 -4.87 -10.96 6.54
N ILE A 191 -4.64 -10.39 5.33
CA ILE A 191 -3.70 -10.90 4.32
C ILE A 191 -2.49 -9.98 4.28
N ASP A 192 -1.32 -10.49 4.68
CA ASP A 192 -0.05 -9.77 4.68
C ASP A 192 0.78 -10.13 3.45
N ILE A 193 0.92 -9.21 2.50
CA ILE A 193 1.78 -9.37 1.33
C ILE A 193 2.85 -8.29 1.36
N HIS A 194 4.11 -8.69 1.56
CA HIS A 194 5.21 -7.74 1.54
C HIS A 194 5.40 -7.15 0.13
N PRO A 195 5.60 -5.83 -0.04
CA PRO A 195 5.73 -5.20 -1.35
C PRO A 195 6.96 -5.68 -2.15
N GLY A 196 7.95 -6.29 -1.52
CA GLY A 196 9.12 -6.89 -2.15
C GLY A 196 8.88 -8.28 -2.74
N ALA A 197 7.76 -8.94 -2.44
CA ALA A 197 7.42 -10.23 -3.04
C ALA A 197 7.31 -10.09 -4.57
N GLN A 198 7.62 -11.16 -5.30
CA GLN A 198 7.46 -11.25 -6.75
C GLN A 198 6.31 -12.20 -7.05
N ILE A 199 5.22 -11.69 -7.60
CA ILE A 199 3.99 -12.46 -7.86
C ILE A 199 3.60 -12.31 -9.33
N GLY A 200 3.45 -13.44 -10.01
CA GLY A 200 3.07 -13.52 -11.42
C GLY A 200 1.61 -13.15 -11.69
N HIS A 201 1.13 -13.53 -12.88
CA HIS A 201 -0.23 -13.27 -13.35
C HIS A 201 -1.20 -14.36 -12.89
N HIS A 202 -2.52 -14.08 -12.90
CA HIS A 202 -3.58 -15.03 -12.52
C HIS A 202 -3.36 -15.54 -11.09
N PHE A 203 -2.99 -14.65 -10.20
CA PHE A 203 -2.79 -14.97 -8.79
C PHE A 203 -4.09 -14.69 -8.01
N THR A 204 -4.49 -15.63 -7.19
CA THR A 204 -5.65 -15.46 -6.30
C THR A 204 -5.43 -16.09 -4.93
N ILE A 205 -6.13 -15.57 -3.95
CA ILE A 205 -6.16 -16.08 -2.58
C ILE A 205 -7.63 -16.33 -2.23
N ASP A 206 -7.95 -17.53 -1.81
CA ASP A 206 -9.28 -17.91 -1.39
C ASP A 206 -9.40 -17.77 0.13
N HIS A 207 -10.44 -17.05 0.61
CA HIS A 207 -10.65 -16.60 2.00
C HIS A 207 -9.49 -15.71 2.52
N GLY A 208 -8.32 -16.24 2.71
CA GLY A 208 -7.05 -15.54 2.85
C GLY A 208 -6.65 -15.10 4.24
N THR A 209 -7.52 -15.14 5.25
CA THR A 209 -7.18 -14.72 6.62
C THR A 209 -5.96 -15.49 7.13
N GLY A 210 -4.92 -14.77 7.58
CA GLY A 210 -3.68 -15.35 8.09
C GLY A 210 -2.68 -15.79 7.02
N VAL A 211 -2.90 -15.45 5.75
CA VAL A 211 -1.88 -15.62 4.69
C VAL A 211 -0.78 -14.58 4.88
N VAL A 212 0.47 -15.04 4.87
CA VAL A 212 1.67 -14.17 4.93
C VAL A 212 2.59 -14.48 3.76
N ILE A 213 2.88 -13.48 2.94
CA ILE A 213 3.80 -13.56 1.80
C ILE A 213 4.97 -12.60 2.05
N GLY A 214 6.14 -13.15 2.40
CA GLY A 214 7.33 -12.39 2.79
C GLY A 214 8.07 -11.74 1.62
N ALA A 215 9.00 -10.86 1.93
CA ALA A 215 9.74 -10.02 0.98
C ALA A 215 10.51 -10.82 -0.10
N THR A 216 10.98 -12.00 0.20
CA THR A 216 11.81 -12.84 -0.68
C THR A 216 11.01 -13.91 -1.42
N SER A 217 9.68 -13.91 -1.25
CA SER A 217 8.81 -14.89 -1.91
C SER A 217 8.77 -14.65 -3.42
N ILE A 218 8.84 -15.75 -4.18
CA ILE A 218 8.69 -15.76 -5.64
C ILE A 218 7.54 -16.71 -5.97
N ILE A 219 6.44 -16.15 -6.45
CA ILE A 219 5.23 -16.88 -6.82
C ILE A 219 5.03 -16.73 -8.33
N GLY A 220 4.91 -17.84 -9.05
CA GLY A 220 4.73 -17.86 -10.50
C GLY A 220 3.32 -17.46 -10.93
N ASN A 221 2.99 -17.82 -12.18
CA ASN A 221 1.66 -17.58 -12.74
C ASN A 221 0.68 -18.70 -12.36
N ASN A 222 -0.62 -18.39 -12.35
CA ASN A 222 -1.72 -19.33 -12.13
C ASN A 222 -1.66 -20.02 -10.75
N VAL A 223 -1.28 -19.29 -9.72
CA VAL A 223 -1.20 -19.82 -8.35
C VAL A 223 -2.43 -19.40 -7.56
N LYS A 224 -3.06 -20.36 -6.92
CA LYS A 224 -4.14 -20.14 -5.95
C LYS A 224 -3.66 -20.52 -4.55
N LEU A 225 -3.82 -19.61 -3.58
CA LEU A 225 -3.55 -19.85 -2.17
C LEU A 225 -4.86 -19.93 -1.39
N TYR A 226 -4.78 -20.59 -0.25
CA TYR A 226 -5.88 -20.67 0.71
C TYR A 226 -5.49 -20.00 2.03
N GLN A 227 -6.44 -19.87 2.96
CA GLN A 227 -6.23 -19.24 4.26
C GLN A 227 -5.14 -19.90 5.10
N ALA A 228 -4.55 -19.15 6.04
CA ALA A 228 -3.56 -19.62 7.02
C ALA A 228 -2.27 -20.22 6.44
N VAL A 229 -1.85 -19.76 5.26
CA VAL A 229 -0.60 -20.21 4.61
C VAL A 229 0.48 -19.13 4.76
N SER A 230 1.70 -19.54 5.17
CA SER A 230 2.87 -18.68 5.28
C SER A 230 3.95 -19.09 4.28
N TYR A 231 4.32 -18.15 3.42
CA TYR A 231 5.38 -18.32 2.42
C TYR A 231 6.51 -17.33 2.72
N THR A 232 7.65 -17.83 3.23
CA THR A 232 8.81 -16.99 3.57
C THR A 232 9.98 -17.17 2.63
N HIS A 233 10.22 -18.41 2.14
CA HIS A 233 11.38 -18.75 1.31
C HIS A 233 11.07 -19.76 0.18
N LEU A 234 9.80 -20.11 -0.06
CA LEU A 234 9.45 -21.12 -1.06
C LEU A 234 9.36 -20.52 -2.48
N ARG A 235 9.79 -21.29 -3.48
CA ARG A 235 9.55 -21.01 -4.90
C ARG A 235 8.24 -21.69 -5.33
N ALA A 236 7.57 -21.14 -6.35
CA ALA A 236 6.22 -21.57 -6.76
C ALA A 236 6.11 -23.08 -7.09
N HIS A 237 7.17 -23.70 -7.63
CA HIS A 237 7.17 -25.15 -7.94
C HIS A 237 7.35 -26.05 -6.71
N GLU A 238 7.69 -25.49 -5.55
CA GLU A 238 7.75 -26.23 -4.28
C GLU A 238 6.38 -26.29 -3.60
N THR A 239 5.42 -25.48 -4.04
CA THR A 239 4.06 -25.45 -3.48
C THR A 239 3.11 -26.47 -4.09
N GLU A 240 3.41 -27.02 -5.27
CA GLU A 240 2.59 -28.07 -5.91
C GLU A 240 2.69 -29.44 -5.21
N LEU A 241 3.67 -29.65 -4.35
CA LEU A 241 3.91 -30.91 -3.64
C LEU A 241 3.16 -31.03 -2.29
N HIS A 242 2.40 -30.01 -1.89
CA HIS A 242 1.71 -29.95 -0.58
C HIS A 242 0.20 -29.70 -0.67
N LEU A 243 -0.41 -29.93 -1.84
CA LEU A 243 -1.86 -29.89 -2.06
C LEU A 243 -2.45 -31.29 -2.09
#